data_60a17b581c879f5189f450483e945593
#
_entry.id   60a17b581c879f5189f450483e945593
#
_cell.length_a   1.000
_cell.length_b   1.000
_cell.length_c   1.000
_cell.angle_alpha   90.00
_cell.angle_beta   90.00
_cell.angle_gamma   90.00
#
_symmetry.space_group_name_H-M   'P 1'
#
loop_
_entity.id
_entity.type
_entity.pdbx_description
1 polymer ?
#
loop_
_entity_poly.entity_id
_entity_poly.type
_entity_poly.pdbx_seq_one_letter_code
_entity_poly.pdbx_strand_id
1 'polypeptide(L)'
;SIVIVFHNEATCTLLRTVYSILGTTPKILLTEIILVDDKSEIDKRPELGVTLEQTILDDINSKMGENFVKIIRQPTRLGLIQARLAGAAVAKGDTLTFLDAHCECFPGWAEPLLERIAEDPTRVMTPVIEVLYFMSTSLI
;
A
#
# COMPACT_ATOMS: atom_id res chain seq x y z
N SER A 1 -8.76 4.48 3.98
CA SER A 1 -7.66 3.50 4.24
C SER A 1 -7.20 2.86 2.95
N ILE A 2 -5.89 2.64 2.82
CA ILE A 2 -5.29 1.95 1.67
C ILE A 2 -4.80 0.58 2.11
N VAL A 3 -5.23 -0.48 1.40
CA VAL A 3 -4.85 -1.86 1.64
C VAL A 3 -3.96 -2.36 0.51
N ILE A 4 -2.76 -2.80 0.84
CA ILE A 4 -1.76 -3.33 -0.09
C ILE A 4 -1.45 -4.78 0.30
N VAL A 5 -1.75 -5.72 -0.58
CA VAL A 5 -1.42 -7.14 -0.37
C VAL A 5 -0.11 -7.46 -1.08
N PHE A 6 0.77 -8.19 -0.41
CA PHE A 6 2.01 -8.65 -1.01
C PHE A 6 2.34 -10.09 -0.58
N HIS A 7 3.10 -10.77 -1.44
CA HIS A 7 3.69 -12.09 -1.19
C HIS A 7 5.02 -12.17 -1.91
N ASN A 8 6.11 -12.30 -1.16
CA ASN A 8 7.47 -12.35 -1.71
C ASN A 8 7.84 -11.16 -2.62
N GLU A 9 7.22 -9.99 -2.41
CA GLU A 9 7.53 -8.78 -3.18
C GLU A 9 8.91 -8.23 -2.79
N ALA A 10 9.59 -7.56 -3.72
CA ALA A 10 10.83 -6.87 -3.41
C ALA A 10 10.55 -5.68 -2.47
N THR A 11 11.29 -5.59 -1.36
CA THR A 11 11.09 -4.53 -0.34
C THR A 11 11.20 -3.13 -0.94
N CYS A 12 12.14 -2.91 -1.87
CA CYS A 12 12.28 -1.62 -2.55
C CYS A 12 11.05 -1.27 -3.40
N THR A 13 10.43 -2.25 -4.05
CA THR A 13 9.20 -2.06 -4.83
C THR A 13 8.02 -1.73 -3.93
N LEU A 14 7.83 -2.50 -2.85
CA LEU A 14 6.78 -2.26 -1.87
C LEU A 14 6.92 -0.88 -1.20
N LEU A 15 8.13 -0.52 -0.76
CA LEU A 15 8.40 0.79 -0.17
C LEU A 15 8.19 1.92 -1.18
N ARG A 16 8.57 1.75 -2.45
CA ARG A 16 8.29 2.73 -3.50
C ARG A 16 6.78 2.98 -3.64
N THR A 17 5.96 1.93 -3.61
CA THR A 17 4.49 2.08 -3.60
C THR A 17 4.04 2.90 -2.41
N VAL A 18 4.49 2.56 -1.19
CA VAL A 18 4.14 3.29 0.04
C VAL A 18 4.57 4.76 -0.04
N TYR A 19 5.83 5.03 -0.42
CA TYR A 19 6.33 6.41 -0.51
C TYR A 19 5.64 7.22 -1.62
N SER A 20 5.27 6.59 -2.74
CA SER A 20 4.50 7.29 -3.78
C SER A 20 3.13 7.74 -3.26
N ILE A 21 2.45 6.89 -2.49
CA ILE A 21 1.18 7.25 -1.83
C ILE A 21 1.38 8.43 -0.88
N LEU A 22 2.39 8.35 0.01
CA LEU A 22 2.67 9.40 1.00
C LEU A 22 3.05 10.73 0.36
N GLY A 23 3.75 10.69 -0.77
CA GLY A 23 4.21 11.88 -1.49
C GLY A 23 3.15 12.53 -2.38
N THR A 24 2.11 11.80 -2.78
CA THR A 24 1.13 12.28 -3.77
C THR A 24 -0.29 12.39 -3.26
N THR A 25 -0.58 11.80 -2.09
CA THR A 25 -1.93 11.86 -1.49
C THR A 25 -1.96 12.94 -0.41
N PRO A 26 -2.87 13.90 -0.47
CA PRO A 26 -3.07 14.87 0.62
C PRO A 26 -3.31 14.16 1.96
N LYS A 27 -2.58 14.58 3.01
CA LYS A 27 -2.63 13.93 4.33
C LYS A 27 -4.05 13.86 4.92
N ILE A 28 -4.89 14.83 4.63
CA ILE A 28 -6.27 14.87 5.09
C ILE A 28 -7.15 13.75 4.49
N LEU A 29 -6.77 13.23 3.33
CA LEU A 29 -7.49 12.16 2.63
C LEU A 29 -6.96 10.76 2.98
N LEU A 30 -5.87 10.68 3.77
CA LEU A 30 -5.19 9.43 4.05
C LEU A 30 -5.21 9.11 5.55
N THR A 31 -6.04 8.17 5.96
CA THR A 31 -6.15 7.74 7.36
C THR A 31 -5.01 6.82 7.75
N GLU A 32 -4.71 5.82 6.92
CA GLU A 32 -3.70 4.80 7.20
C GLU A 32 -3.35 4.00 5.94
N ILE A 33 -2.23 3.28 5.99
CA ILE A 33 -1.85 2.27 4.99
C ILE A 33 -1.72 0.91 5.70
N ILE A 34 -2.36 -0.12 5.16
CA ILE A 34 -2.37 -1.47 5.70
C ILE A 34 -1.66 -2.39 4.72
N LEU A 35 -0.49 -2.88 5.11
CA LEU A 35 0.29 -3.85 4.35
C LEU A 35 -0.11 -5.25 4.82
N VAL A 36 -0.64 -6.06 3.93
CA VAL A 36 -1.02 -7.45 4.24
C VAL A 36 -0.03 -8.41 3.59
N ASP A 37 0.80 -9.02 4.40
CA ASP A 37 1.74 -10.07 4.00
C ASP A 37 1.00 -11.42 3.92
N ASP A 38 0.72 -11.88 2.71
CA ASP A 38 0.08 -13.17 2.46
C ASP A 38 1.10 -14.32 2.54
N LYS A 39 1.73 -14.46 3.72
CA LYS A 39 2.69 -15.52 4.02
C LYS A 39 3.95 -15.47 3.14
N SER A 40 4.66 -14.34 3.12
CA SER A 40 5.99 -14.29 2.50
C SER A 40 6.99 -15.21 3.19
N GLU A 41 7.91 -15.75 2.41
CA GLU A 41 8.98 -16.65 2.88
C GLU A 41 10.13 -15.84 3.51
N ILE A 42 9.92 -15.32 4.73
CA ILE A 42 10.87 -14.45 5.43
C ILE A 42 12.24 -15.10 5.61
N ASP A 43 12.29 -16.42 5.80
CA ASP A 43 13.54 -17.18 5.89
C ASP A 43 14.41 -17.04 4.63
N LYS A 44 13.78 -16.89 3.47
CA LYS A 44 14.46 -16.66 2.18
C LYS A 44 14.57 -15.19 1.81
N ARG A 45 13.79 -14.32 2.46
CA ARG A 45 13.70 -12.89 2.21
C ARG A 45 13.67 -12.11 3.52
N PRO A 46 14.79 -12.12 4.27
CA PRO A 46 14.84 -11.50 5.60
C PRO A 46 14.56 -10.00 5.57
N GLU A 47 14.77 -9.34 4.42
CA GLU A 47 14.45 -7.93 4.22
C GLU A 47 12.95 -7.61 4.35
N LEU A 48 12.06 -8.57 4.12
CA LEU A 48 10.61 -8.42 4.35
C LEU A 48 10.21 -8.55 5.83
N GLY A 49 11.12 -9.02 6.67
CA GLY A 49 10.97 -9.10 8.11
C GLY A 49 11.37 -7.80 8.81
N VAL A 50 12.42 -7.89 9.59
CA VAL A 50 12.91 -6.82 10.47
C VAL A 50 13.23 -5.53 9.73
N THR A 51 13.86 -5.59 8.56
CA THR A 51 14.24 -4.40 7.79
C THR A 51 13.01 -3.60 7.35
N LEU A 52 11.98 -4.26 6.82
CA LEU A 52 10.74 -3.59 6.42
C LEU A 52 10.04 -2.97 7.63
N GLU A 53 9.94 -3.70 8.74
CA GLU A 53 9.31 -3.22 9.97
C GLU A 53 10.06 -2.02 10.55
N GLN A 54 11.38 -2.07 10.64
CA GLN A 54 12.19 -0.95 11.11
C GLN A 54 12.03 0.29 10.21
N THR A 55 12.09 0.12 8.91
CA THR A 55 11.89 1.24 7.98
C THR A 55 10.53 1.90 8.18
N ILE A 56 9.47 1.11 8.37
CA ILE A 56 8.13 1.64 8.61
C ILE A 56 8.05 2.36 9.96
N LEU A 57 8.61 1.77 11.03
CA LEU A 57 8.58 2.36 12.36
C LEU A 57 9.42 3.64 12.43
N ASP A 58 10.67 3.58 11.96
CA ASP A 58 11.65 4.64 12.18
C ASP A 58 11.46 5.80 11.20
N ASP A 59 11.10 5.54 9.97
CA ASP A 59 11.00 6.59 8.94
C ASP A 59 9.56 7.08 8.73
N ILE A 60 8.58 6.20 8.68
CA ILE A 60 7.21 6.57 8.34
C ILE A 60 6.39 6.88 9.60
N ASN A 61 6.23 5.90 10.49
CA ASN A 61 5.36 6.07 11.66
C ASN A 61 5.88 7.12 12.64
N SER A 62 7.20 7.32 12.73
CA SER A 62 7.78 8.40 13.52
C SER A 62 7.34 9.81 13.08
N LYS A 63 7.09 9.99 11.76
CA LYS A 63 6.70 11.27 11.14
C LYS A 63 5.18 11.43 10.97
N MET A 64 4.50 10.32 10.67
CA MET A 64 3.07 10.34 10.32
C MET A 64 2.15 10.03 11.50
N GLY A 65 2.65 9.35 12.51
CA GLY A 65 1.91 8.92 13.70
C GLY A 65 2.00 7.42 13.91
N GLU A 66 1.83 7.00 15.13
CA GLU A 66 1.89 5.61 15.53
C GLU A 66 0.85 4.77 14.74
N ASN A 67 1.29 3.65 14.21
CA ASN A 67 0.47 2.73 13.41
C ASN A 67 -0.18 3.35 12.15
N PHE A 68 0.39 4.42 11.61
CA PHE A 68 -0.07 5.00 10.36
C PHE A 68 0.14 4.03 9.18
N VAL A 69 1.28 3.36 9.12
CA VAL A 69 1.50 2.19 8.28
C VAL A 69 1.57 0.95 9.18
N LYS A 70 0.73 -0.03 8.89
CA LYS A 70 0.63 -1.29 9.64
C LYS A 70 0.99 -2.48 8.78
N ILE A 71 1.60 -3.50 9.36
CA ILE A 71 1.82 -4.79 8.71
C ILE A 71 0.96 -5.85 9.39
N ILE A 72 0.18 -6.58 8.60
CA ILE A 72 -0.56 -7.77 9.01
C ILE A 72 0.07 -8.97 8.33
N ARG A 73 0.57 -9.92 9.10
CA ARG A 73 1.16 -11.16 8.57
C ARG A 73 0.18 -12.30 8.69
N GLN A 74 -0.14 -12.91 7.55
CA GLN A 74 -1.01 -14.09 7.54
C GLN A 74 -0.22 -15.35 7.94
N PRO A 75 -0.77 -16.19 8.82
CA PRO A 75 -0.10 -17.43 9.26
C PRO A 75 -0.03 -18.48 8.15
N THR A 76 -0.96 -18.42 7.20
CA THR A 76 -1.03 -19.27 6.02
C THR A 76 -1.30 -18.42 4.78
N ARG A 77 -0.92 -18.93 3.61
CA ARG A 77 -1.23 -18.26 2.35
C ARG A 77 -2.72 -18.38 2.05
N LEU A 78 -3.42 -17.25 2.03
CA LEU A 78 -4.86 -17.18 1.84
C LEU A 78 -5.25 -16.82 0.40
N GLY A 79 -4.33 -16.23 -0.36
CA GLY A 79 -4.57 -15.69 -1.68
C GLY A 79 -5.14 -14.27 -1.65
N LEU A 80 -5.12 -13.62 -2.81
CA LEU A 80 -5.36 -12.18 -2.96
C LEU A 80 -6.68 -11.70 -2.33
N ILE A 81 -7.77 -12.40 -2.60
CA ILE A 81 -9.12 -11.96 -2.14
C ILE A 81 -9.21 -12.01 -0.61
N GLN A 82 -8.80 -13.12 0.01
CA GLN A 82 -8.86 -13.26 1.47
C GLN A 82 -7.90 -12.30 2.18
N ALA A 83 -6.72 -12.07 1.59
CA ALA A 83 -5.77 -11.10 2.13
C ALA A 83 -6.31 -9.66 2.03
N ARG A 84 -6.99 -9.30 0.94
CA ARG A 84 -7.69 -7.99 0.84
C ARG A 84 -8.78 -7.85 1.90
N LEU A 85 -9.59 -8.89 2.13
CA LEU A 85 -10.61 -8.90 3.18
C LEU A 85 -10.00 -8.77 4.58
N ALA A 86 -8.87 -9.43 4.84
CA ALA A 86 -8.17 -9.30 6.12
C ALA A 86 -7.69 -7.86 6.37
N GLY A 87 -7.19 -7.18 5.35
CA GLY A 87 -6.85 -5.76 5.43
C GLY A 87 -8.07 -4.86 5.65
N ALA A 88 -9.15 -5.12 4.90
CA ALA A 88 -10.40 -4.38 5.04
C ALA A 88 -11.02 -4.50 6.44
N ALA A 89 -10.92 -5.66 7.07
CA ALA A 89 -11.50 -5.91 8.40
C ALA A 89 -10.90 -5.06 9.52
N VAL A 90 -9.68 -4.55 9.35
CA VAL A 90 -8.99 -3.70 10.35
C VAL A 90 -8.89 -2.24 9.94
N ALA A 91 -9.39 -1.90 8.76
CA ALA A 91 -9.37 -0.54 8.24
C ALA A 91 -10.30 0.38 9.02
N LYS A 92 -9.87 1.64 9.19
CA LYS A 92 -10.58 2.66 9.99
C LYS A 92 -11.12 3.81 9.14
N GLY A 93 -10.66 3.96 7.90
CA GLY A 93 -11.12 5.02 7.00
C GLY A 93 -12.48 4.70 6.40
N ASP A 94 -13.24 5.73 6.08
CA ASP A 94 -14.59 5.62 5.51
C ASP A 94 -14.60 4.99 4.11
N THR A 95 -13.47 5.08 3.40
CA THR A 95 -13.29 4.53 2.06
C THR A 95 -12.11 3.57 2.05
N LEU A 96 -12.24 2.47 1.31
CA LEU A 96 -11.19 1.48 1.11
C LEU A 96 -10.64 1.58 -0.32
N THR A 97 -9.31 1.67 -0.42
CA THR A 97 -8.60 1.56 -1.69
C THR A 97 -7.70 0.34 -1.67
N PHE A 98 -7.81 -0.53 -2.64
CA PHE A 98 -6.93 -1.67 -2.82
C PHE A 98 -5.92 -1.37 -3.91
N LEU A 99 -4.62 -1.44 -3.59
CA LEU A 99 -3.52 -1.28 -4.52
C LEU A 99 -2.64 -2.54 -4.54
N ASP A 100 -2.06 -2.81 -5.70
CA ASP A 100 -1.04 -3.84 -5.80
C ASP A 100 0.29 -3.32 -5.23
N ALA A 101 1.15 -4.24 -4.80
CA ALA A 101 2.39 -3.94 -4.07
C ALA A 101 3.49 -3.27 -4.93
N HIS A 102 3.26 -3.12 -6.22
CA HIS A 102 4.19 -2.56 -7.21
C HIS A 102 3.60 -1.42 -8.02
N CYS A 103 2.63 -0.71 -7.45
CA CYS A 103 2.05 0.50 -8.03
C CYS A 103 2.92 1.72 -7.72
N GLU A 104 2.79 2.75 -8.56
CA GLU A 104 3.32 4.08 -8.29
C GLU A 104 2.20 5.10 -8.49
N CYS A 105 1.88 5.85 -7.43
CA CYS A 105 0.83 6.84 -7.44
C CYS A 105 1.38 8.19 -7.90
N PHE A 106 0.61 8.92 -8.71
CA PHE A 106 0.96 10.27 -9.18
C PHE A 106 0.06 11.32 -8.53
N PRO A 107 0.47 12.59 -8.46
CA PRO A 107 -0.37 13.65 -7.90
C PRO A 107 -1.77 13.70 -8.54
N GLY A 108 -2.79 13.82 -7.72
CA GLY A 108 -4.19 13.88 -8.17
C GLY A 108 -4.83 12.53 -8.47
N TRP A 109 -4.24 11.43 -8.06
CA TRP A 109 -4.80 10.09 -8.32
C TRP A 109 -6.02 9.77 -7.45
N ALA A 110 -6.02 10.20 -6.19
CA ALA A 110 -7.03 9.82 -5.21
C ALA A 110 -8.25 10.73 -5.23
N GLU A 111 -8.06 12.03 -5.44
CA GLU A 111 -9.09 13.05 -5.31
C GLU A 111 -10.30 12.81 -6.22
N PRO A 112 -10.17 12.55 -7.53
CA PRO A 112 -11.33 12.32 -8.39
C PRO A 112 -12.08 11.02 -8.07
N LEU A 113 -11.38 10.01 -7.53
CA LEU A 113 -12.01 8.76 -7.11
C LEU A 113 -12.86 8.98 -5.85
N LEU A 114 -12.30 9.69 -4.87
CA LEU A 114 -12.98 10.01 -3.62
C LEU A 114 -14.16 10.98 -3.84
N GLU A 115 -14.03 11.95 -4.74
CA GLU A 115 -15.11 12.85 -5.11
C GLU A 115 -16.33 12.08 -5.66
N ARG A 116 -16.10 11.11 -6.54
CA ARG A 116 -17.17 10.27 -7.09
C ARG A 116 -17.83 9.37 -6.05
N ILE A 117 -17.06 8.88 -5.08
CA ILE A 117 -17.60 8.09 -3.96
C ILE A 117 -18.41 9.00 -3.01
N ALA A 118 -17.95 10.24 -2.79
CA ALA A 118 -18.67 11.21 -1.96
C ALA A 118 -20.02 11.63 -2.56
N GLU A 119 -20.13 11.69 -3.89
CA GLU A 119 -21.40 11.93 -4.57
C GLU A 119 -22.41 10.78 -4.38
N ASP A 120 -21.89 9.55 -4.36
CA ASP A 120 -22.71 8.34 -4.19
C ASP A 120 -21.85 7.22 -3.57
N PRO A 121 -22.04 6.92 -2.28
CA PRO A 121 -21.21 5.94 -1.56
C PRO A 121 -21.42 4.49 -1.99
N THR A 122 -22.35 4.21 -2.90
CA THR A 122 -22.52 2.87 -3.49
C THR A 122 -21.60 2.61 -4.67
N ARG A 123 -20.86 3.62 -5.14
CA ARG A 123 -19.97 3.51 -6.29
C ARG A 123 -18.67 2.76 -5.92
N VAL A 124 -18.23 1.93 -6.86
CA VAL A 124 -16.91 1.33 -6.88
C VAL A 124 -16.11 2.00 -8.02
N MET A 125 -15.04 2.67 -7.66
CA MET A 125 -14.23 3.43 -8.61
C MET A 125 -12.93 2.68 -8.96
N THR A 126 -12.53 2.73 -10.22
CA THR A 126 -11.27 2.17 -10.70
C THR A 126 -10.53 3.23 -11.50
N PRO A 127 -9.25 3.53 -11.20
CA PRO A 127 -8.45 4.45 -12.00
C PRO A 127 -7.99 3.81 -13.31
N VAL A 128 -7.50 4.63 -14.21
CA VAL A 128 -6.68 4.15 -15.33
C VAL A 128 -5.31 3.77 -14.79
N ILE A 129 -4.86 2.55 -15.10
CA ILE A 129 -3.54 2.05 -14.71
C ILE A 129 -2.68 1.94 -15.95
N GLU A 130 -1.57 2.67 -15.96
CA GLU A 130 -0.60 2.65 -17.04
C GLU A 130 0.63 1.83 -16.67
N VAL A 131 1.32 1.30 -17.67
CA VAL A 131 2.56 0.54 -17.47
C VAL A 131 3.74 1.51 -17.46
N LEU A 132 4.50 1.52 -16.37
CA LEU A 132 5.75 2.27 -16.27
C LEU A 132 6.89 1.44 -16.89
N TYR A 133 7.46 1.94 -17.97
CA TYR A 133 8.69 1.38 -18.53
C TYR A 133 9.89 2.10 -17.92
N PHE A 134 10.65 1.43 -17.08
CA PHE A 134 11.98 1.91 -16.69
C PHE A 134 12.93 1.71 -17.88
N MET A 135 13.17 2.76 -18.64
CA MET A 135 14.33 2.81 -19.48
C MET A 135 15.55 2.92 -18.56
N SER A 136 16.32 1.84 -18.46
CA SER A 136 17.64 1.89 -17.86
C SER A 136 18.49 2.86 -18.70
N THR A 137 18.52 4.12 -18.31
CA THR A 137 19.61 5.01 -18.74
C THR A 137 20.85 4.55 -17.99
N SER A 138 21.56 3.60 -18.58
CA SER A 138 22.99 3.47 -18.29
C SER A 138 23.61 4.82 -18.59
N LEU A 139 23.90 5.58 -17.55
CA LEU A 139 24.78 6.73 -17.62
C LEU A 139 26.13 6.21 -18.12
N ILE A 140 26.48 6.61 -19.35
CA ILE A 140 27.83 6.55 -19.90
C ILE A 140 28.72 7.50 -19.12
#